data_37e40ca59e10171ef1018fdaed4534b0
#
_entry.id   37e40ca59e10171ef1018fdaed4534b0
#
_cell.length_a   1.000
_cell.length_b   1.000
_cell.length_c   1.000
_cell.angle_alpha   90.00
_cell.angle_beta   90.00
_cell.angle_gamma   90.00
#
_symmetry.space_group_name_H-M   'P 1'
#
loop_
_entity.id
_entity.type
_entity.pdbx_description
1 polymer ?
#
loop_
_entity_poly.entity_id
_entity_poly.type
_entity_poly.pdbx_seq_one_letter_code
_entity_poly.pdbx_strand_id
1 'polypeptide(L)'
;MKLVIAEKPSVAMALASVLGARTRKDGYVEGNGYIVSWCVGHLVGLCDASEYDEKYKKWRYEDLPIVPECWKHKILEGTKKQFGILKKLMRDSEVNEVICATDAGREGELIFRLVYEQAGCRKPMKRLWISSMEEQAIKDGFASLKDGSCYDSLYQSALCRAKADWLVGINASRLFSVLYNQNLKVGRVQTPTLAMIVDRNQKIKEFTKEKYYMAHIKFDDMDAVTEHFQKKEDADRVAADCMERMCEVEKDDVKEKTVRPPKLYDLTTLQREANRIFGYTAQQTLDAVQEMYEQKLVTYPRTDSQYLTDEMGESTETLIQMLLGKMPYAEGLEYQPDVSKVLNSKKVSDHHAIIPTMEVAKADIGKLKERNCKILYLISARVLTATADPYIYESHKCQITCNYHTFYLTAKKTKQEGFKSIENKLKQFFGVKSEKEEPELDIWDGKHYGPCDSFVSEHFTQPPKQYTE
;
A
#
# COMPACT_ATOMS: atom_id res chain seq x y z
N MET A 1 -16.89 -26.34 26.17
CA MET A 1 -16.97 -25.68 24.85
C MET A 1 -15.75 -24.77 24.65
N LYS A 2 -15.37 -24.47 23.41
CA LYS A 2 -14.29 -23.49 23.10
C LYS A 2 -14.94 -22.18 22.61
N LEU A 3 -14.55 -21.07 23.20
CA LEU A 3 -15.02 -19.74 22.81
C LEU A 3 -14.04 -19.10 21.81
N VAL A 4 -14.49 -18.85 20.58
CA VAL A 4 -13.72 -18.17 19.53
C VAL A 4 -14.20 -16.73 19.45
N ILE A 5 -13.27 -15.77 19.49
CA ILE A 5 -13.58 -14.34 19.43
C ILE A 5 -12.90 -13.73 18.23
N ALA A 6 -13.67 -13.35 17.21
CA ALA A 6 -13.23 -12.65 16.03
C ALA A 6 -13.23 -11.13 16.22
N GLU A 7 -12.59 -10.39 15.33
CA GLU A 7 -12.57 -8.92 15.37
C GLU A 7 -13.89 -8.31 14.88
N LYS A 8 -14.56 -8.98 13.93
CA LYS A 8 -15.78 -8.49 13.27
C LYS A 8 -16.81 -9.60 13.08
N PRO A 9 -18.11 -9.24 12.97
CA PRO A 9 -19.17 -10.21 12.73
C PRO A 9 -18.96 -11.04 11.45
N SER A 10 -18.52 -10.44 10.35
CA SER A 10 -18.27 -11.12 9.07
C SER A 10 -17.25 -12.25 9.21
N VAL A 11 -16.12 -11.96 9.87
CA VAL A 11 -15.06 -12.93 10.16
C VAL A 11 -15.60 -14.06 11.08
N ALA A 12 -16.34 -13.71 12.13
CA ALA A 12 -16.96 -14.69 13.04
C ALA A 12 -17.88 -15.65 12.29
N MET A 13 -18.68 -15.16 11.36
CA MET A 13 -19.60 -15.99 10.56
C MET A 13 -18.83 -16.94 9.62
N ALA A 14 -17.72 -16.49 9.03
CA ALA A 14 -16.86 -17.33 8.21
C ALA A 14 -16.22 -18.46 9.05
N LEU A 15 -15.68 -18.14 10.23
CA LEU A 15 -15.11 -19.12 11.16
C LEU A 15 -16.19 -20.10 11.66
N ALA A 16 -17.36 -19.60 12.06
CA ALA A 16 -18.49 -20.42 12.53
C ALA A 16 -18.93 -21.45 11.46
N SER A 17 -18.99 -21.02 10.20
CA SER A 17 -19.35 -21.91 9.07
C SER A 17 -18.38 -23.09 8.96
N VAL A 18 -17.07 -22.83 9.02
CA VAL A 18 -16.02 -23.86 8.90
C VAL A 18 -15.99 -24.78 10.13
N LEU A 19 -16.22 -24.22 11.32
CA LEU A 19 -16.26 -24.96 12.58
C LEU A 19 -17.56 -25.76 12.79
N GLY A 20 -18.57 -25.56 11.95
CA GLY A 20 -19.87 -26.22 12.06
C GLY A 20 -20.76 -25.64 13.16
N ALA A 21 -20.51 -24.43 13.65
CA ALA A 21 -21.37 -23.70 14.55
C ALA A 21 -22.50 -23.03 13.75
N ARG A 22 -23.77 -23.44 13.97
CA ARG A 22 -24.91 -23.02 13.12
C ARG A 22 -26.05 -22.35 13.88
N THR A 23 -26.13 -22.54 15.20
CA THR A 23 -27.20 -21.99 16.02
C THR A 23 -26.91 -20.53 16.35
N ARG A 24 -27.68 -19.62 15.75
CA ARG A 24 -27.55 -18.17 15.97
C ARG A 24 -28.18 -17.75 17.28
N LYS A 25 -27.48 -16.92 18.01
CA LYS A 25 -27.89 -16.25 19.24
C LYS A 25 -27.63 -14.74 19.15
N ASP A 26 -28.08 -13.97 20.13
CA ASP A 26 -27.81 -12.55 20.21
C ASP A 26 -26.29 -12.34 20.51
N GLY A 27 -25.54 -11.88 19.50
CA GLY A 27 -24.10 -11.58 19.61
C GLY A 27 -23.15 -12.78 19.48
N TYR A 28 -23.61 -13.99 19.17
CA TYR A 28 -22.74 -15.15 18.92
C TYR A 28 -23.47 -16.26 18.13
N VAL A 29 -22.70 -17.26 17.71
CA VAL A 29 -23.19 -18.50 17.08
C VAL A 29 -22.59 -19.68 17.81
N GLU A 30 -23.37 -20.74 18.06
CA GLU A 30 -22.92 -21.93 18.76
C GLU A 30 -23.19 -23.23 17.99
N GLY A 31 -22.40 -24.25 18.24
CA GLY A 31 -22.55 -25.60 17.69
C GLY A 31 -21.22 -26.31 17.60
N ASN A 32 -21.28 -27.63 17.46
CA ASN A 32 -20.09 -28.51 17.29
C ASN A 32 -18.97 -28.28 18.32
N GLY A 33 -19.34 -27.99 19.58
CA GLY A 33 -18.35 -27.75 20.66
C GLY A 33 -17.74 -26.36 20.69
N TYR A 34 -18.16 -25.46 19.79
CA TYR A 34 -17.70 -24.08 19.69
C TYR A 34 -18.81 -23.08 20.00
N ILE A 35 -18.40 -21.97 20.58
CA ILE A 35 -19.13 -20.71 20.62
C ILE A 35 -18.30 -19.69 19.85
N VAL A 36 -18.82 -19.08 18.81
CA VAL A 36 -18.13 -18.08 17.99
C VAL A 36 -18.80 -16.73 18.18
N SER A 37 -18.08 -15.79 18.76
CA SER A 37 -18.52 -14.42 18.99
C SER A 37 -17.54 -13.44 18.37
N TRP A 38 -17.76 -12.14 18.52
CA TRP A 38 -16.97 -11.11 17.83
C TRP A 38 -16.86 -9.83 18.64
N CYS A 39 -15.80 -9.08 18.37
CA CYS A 39 -15.72 -7.66 18.67
C CYS A 39 -16.38 -6.83 17.54
N VAL A 40 -16.47 -5.53 17.71
CA VAL A 40 -16.89 -4.57 16.68
C VAL A 40 -15.79 -3.49 16.51
N GLY A 41 -14.55 -3.96 16.36
CA GLY A 41 -13.36 -3.19 16.58
C GLY A 41 -13.05 -3.07 18.09
N HIS A 42 -12.49 -1.95 18.53
CA HIS A 42 -12.19 -1.72 19.95
C HIS A 42 -13.47 -1.60 20.79
N LEU A 43 -13.61 -2.45 21.81
CA LEU A 43 -14.65 -2.38 22.81
C LEU A 43 -14.17 -1.71 24.10
N VAL A 44 -12.87 -1.76 24.33
CA VAL A 44 -12.21 -1.25 25.52
C VAL A 44 -11.10 -0.30 25.06
N GLY A 45 -10.94 0.83 25.72
CA GLY A 45 -9.91 1.83 25.44
C GLY A 45 -9.37 2.46 26.70
N LEU A 46 -8.32 3.28 26.57
CA LEU A 46 -7.78 4.06 27.68
C LEU A 46 -8.79 5.10 28.16
N CYS A 47 -8.81 5.35 29.46
CA CYS A 47 -9.62 6.39 30.07
C CYS A 47 -9.18 7.78 29.63
N ASP A 48 -10.11 8.75 29.60
CA ASP A 48 -9.79 10.15 29.39
C ASP A 48 -9.10 10.74 30.63
N ALA A 49 -8.38 11.84 30.46
CA ALA A 49 -7.65 12.49 31.58
C ALA A 49 -8.57 12.80 32.75
N SER A 50 -9.80 13.26 32.51
CA SER A 50 -10.78 13.58 33.56
C SER A 50 -11.25 12.39 34.41
N GLU A 51 -11.00 11.16 33.95
CA GLU A 51 -11.31 9.94 34.72
C GLU A 51 -10.19 9.54 35.69
N TYR A 52 -9.04 10.19 35.57
CA TYR A 52 -7.93 10.08 36.53
C TYR A 52 -8.08 11.10 37.66
N ASP A 53 -8.42 12.37 37.32
CA ASP A 53 -8.68 13.45 38.28
C ASP A 53 -9.67 14.43 37.65
N GLU A 54 -10.66 14.88 38.43
CA GLU A 54 -11.68 15.87 38.01
C GLU A 54 -11.09 17.22 37.56
N LYS A 55 -9.95 17.63 38.15
CA LYS A 55 -9.26 18.86 37.74
C LYS A 55 -8.94 18.88 36.25
N TYR A 56 -8.70 17.72 35.62
CA TYR A 56 -8.39 17.59 34.20
C TYR A 56 -9.61 17.76 33.28
N LYS A 57 -10.82 18.04 33.82
CA LYS A 57 -11.98 18.44 32.99
C LYS A 57 -11.74 19.77 32.29
N LYS A 58 -11.07 20.71 32.99
CA LYS A 58 -10.64 21.99 32.42
C LYS A 58 -9.20 21.86 31.94
N TRP A 59 -8.91 22.44 30.77
CA TRP A 59 -7.55 22.44 30.26
C TRP A 59 -6.80 23.66 30.83
N ARG A 60 -5.77 23.41 31.59
CA ARG A 60 -4.94 24.42 32.23
C ARG A 60 -3.47 24.08 32.04
N TYR A 61 -2.63 25.09 31.94
CA TYR A 61 -1.19 24.95 31.79
C TYR A 61 -0.56 24.27 33.02
N GLU A 62 -1.02 24.64 34.20
CA GLU A 62 -0.48 24.18 35.48
C GLU A 62 -0.71 22.68 35.75
N ASP A 63 -1.66 22.09 35.04
CA ASP A 63 -2.00 20.68 35.17
C ASP A 63 -1.12 19.76 34.29
N LEU A 64 -0.19 20.33 33.51
CA LEU A 64 0.65 19.58 32.58
C LEU A 64 2.07 19.38 33.15
N PRO A 65 2.72 18.24 32.84
CA PRO A 65 2.22 17.11 32.04
C PRO A 65 1.30 16.16 32.84
N ILE A 66 0.28 15.61 32.18
CA ILE A 66 -0.56 14.56 32.75
C ILE A 66 0.10 13.20 32.41
N VAL A 67 0.61 12.54 33.45
CA VAL A 67 1.26 11.22 33.35
C VAL A 67 0.59 10.29 34.37
N PRO A 68 -0.28 9.36 33.93
CA PRO A 68 -0.92 8.42 34.84
C PRO A 68 0.09 7.47 35.49
N GLU A 69 0.08 7.35 36.81
CA GLU A 69 0.86 6.33 37.52
C GLU A 69 0.31 4.94 37.24
N CYS A 70 -1.02 4.80 37.26
CA CYS A 70 -1.71 3.56 36.92
C CYS A 70 -2.65 3.79 35.74
N TRP A 71 -2.50 3.00 34.68
CA TRP A 71 -3.33 3.07 33.50
C TRP A 71 -4.70 2.46 33.74
N LYS A 72 -5.76 3.21 33.42
CA LYS A 72 -7.15 2.78 33.53
C LYS A 72 -7.75 2.56 32.14
N HIS A 73 -8.58 1.54 32.03
CA HIS A 73 -9.32 1.25 30.81
C HIS A 73 -10.82 1.35 31.06
N LYS A 74 -11.56 1.75 30.03
CA LYS A 74 -13.02 1.85 30.06
C LYS A 74 -13.64 1.13 28.87
N ILE A 75 -14.88 0.66 29.06
CA ILE A 75 -15.71 0.14 27.97
C ILE A 75 -16.20 1.34 27.17
N LEU A 76 -15.99 1.30 25.85
CA LEU A 76 -16.37 2.39 24.97
C LEU A 76 -17.91 2.49 24.84
N GLU A 77 -18.41 3.72 24.72
CA GLU A 77 -19.84 3.92 24.50
C GLU A 77 -20.27 3.31 23.17
N GLY A 78 -21.47 2.74 23.14
CA GLY A 78 -21.98 2.02 21.96
C GLY A 78 -21.56 0.56 21.87
N THR A 79 -20.51 0.12 22.62
CA THR A 79 -20.03 -1.28 22.58
C THR A 79 -20.42 -2.08 23.82
N LYS A 80 -21.05 -1.45 24.82
CA LYS A 80 -21.43 -2.05 26.12
C LYS A 80 -22.22 -3.35 25.98
N LYS A 81 -23.17 -3.42 25.02
CA LYS A 81 -23.97 -4.61 24.77
C LYS A 81 -23.10 -5.79 24.39
N GLN A 82 -22.26 -5.63 23.35
CA GLN A 82 -21.40 -6.69 22.86
C GLN A 82 -20.33 -7.09 23.88
N PHE A 83 -19.76 -6.11 24.58
CA PHE A 83 -18.85 -6.41 25.69
C PHE A 83 -19.53 -7.24 26.79
N GLY A 84 -20.78 -6.92 27.14
CA GLY A 84 -21.57 -7.68 28.13
C GLY A 84 -21.76 -9.14 27.73
N ILE A 85 -22.03 -9.39 26.42
CA ILE A 85 -22.16 -10.74 25.86
C ILE A 85 -20.83 -11.49 25.99
N LEU A 86 -19.72 -10.90 25.52
CA LEU A 86 -18.40 -11.52 25.60
C LEU A 86 -18.00 -11.82 27.04
N LYS A 87 -18.23 -10.88 27.96
CA LYS A 87 -17.96 -11.06 29.39
C LYS A 87 -18.74 -12.23 29.97
N LYS A 88 -20.05 -12.39 29.60
CA LYS A 88 -20.89 -13.51 30.04
C LYS A 88 -20.32 -14.84 29.50
N LEU A 89 -20.01 -14.90 28.20
CA LEU A 89 -19.48 -16.11 27.57
C LEU A 89 -18.09 -16.50 28.14
N MET A 90 -17.21 -15.52 28.38
CA MET A 90 -15.89 -15.78 28.99
C MET A 90 -15.99 -16.31 30.42
N ARG A 91 -17.07 -16.00 31.14
CA ARG A 91 -17.32 -16.46 32.53
C ARG A 91 -18.15 -17.73 32.62
N ASP A 92 -18.72 -18.17 31.49
CA ASP A 92 -19.53 -19.37 31.44
C ASP A 92 -18.73 -20.61 31.84
N SER A 93 -19.22 -21.41 32.77
CA SER A 93 -18.55 -22.62 33.27
C SER A 93 -18.37 -23.70 32.18
N GLU A 94 -19.20 -23.71 31.17
CA GLU A 94 -19.10 -24.65 30.04
C GLU A 94 -17.96 -24.31 29.07
N VAL A 95 -17.48 -23.07 29.09
CA VAL A 95 -16.35 -22.63 28.28
C VAL A 95 -15.04 -22.97 28.99
N ASN A 96 -14.21 -23.82 28.40
CA ASN A 96 -12.96 -24.29 28.99
C ASN A 96 -11.74 -23.55 28.45
N GLU A 97 -11.82 -22.97 27.25
CA GLU A 97 -10.71 -22.34 26.54
C GLU A 97 -11.26 -21.17 25.69
N VAL A 98 -10.46 -20.09 25.59
CA VAL A 98 -10.78 -18.93 24.75
C VAL A 98 -9.77 -18.85 23.61
N ILE A 99 -10.27 -18.73 22.38
CA ILE A 99 -9.44 -18.63 21.18
C ILE A 99 -9.51 -17.20 20.64
N CYS A 100 -8.40 -16.50 20.66
CA CYS A 100 -8.23 -15.21 20.03
C CYS A 100 -8.17 -15.40 18.51
N ALA A 101 -9.21 -14.98 17.81
CA ALA A 101 -9.34 -15.05 16.37
C ALA A 101 -9.60 -13.65 15.75
N THR A 102 -9.13 -12.59 16.42
CA THR A 102 -9.04 -11.27 15.85
C THR A 102 -7.96 -11.22 14.78
N ASP A 103 -7.95 -10.18 13.94
CA ASP A 103 -6.98 -10.04 12.87
C ASP A 103 -5.56 -10.31 13.37
N ALA A 104 -4.76 -11.03 12.59
CA ALA A 104 -3.41 -11.44 12.97
C ALA A 104 -2.47 -10.23 12.87
N GLY A 105 -2.29 -9.52 13.99
CA GLY A 105 -1.50 -8.30 14.06
C GLY A 105 -1.59 -7.63 15.43
N ARG A 106 -0.81 -6.57 15.62
CA ARG A 106 -0.73 -5.83 16.90
C ARG A 106 -2.09 -5.30 17.37
N GLU A 107 -2.87 -4.73 16.46
CA GLU A 107 -4.18 -4.16 16.80
C GLU A 107 -5.18 -5.24 17.18
N GLY A 108 -5.25 -6.34 16.43
CA GLY A 108 -6.13 -7.45 16.76
C GLY A 108 -5.80 -8.07 18.11
N GLU A 109 -4.49 -8.22 18.42
CA GLU A 109 -4.06 -8.70 19.74
C GLU A 109 -4.46 -7.73 20.85
N LEU A 110 -4.29 -6.41 20.64
CA LEU A 110 -4.69 -5.39 21.61
C LEU A 110 -6.22 -5.40 21.85
N ILE A 111 -7.02 -5.45 20.79
CA ILE A 111 -8.49 -5.51 20.87
C ILE A 111 -8.93 -6.67 21.74
N PHE A 112 -8.41 -7.87 21.47
CA PHE A 112 -8.78 -9.07 22.20
C PHE A 112 -8.30 -9.02 23.66
N ARG A 113 -7.04 -8.69 23.90
CA ARG A 113 -6.45 -8.71 25.26
C ARG A 113 -7.13 -7.72 26.19
N LEU A 114 -7.44 -6.52 25.72
CA LEU A 114 -8.16 -5.54 26.51
C LEU A 114 -9.56 -6.03 26.92
N VAL A 115 -10.25 -6.72 26.02
CA VAL A 115 -11.56 -7.33 26.33
C VAL A 115 -11.41 -8.49 27.32
N TYR A 116 -10.43 -9.35 27.13
CA TYR A 116 -10.14 -10.50 27.98
C TYR A 116 -9.81 -10.06 29.42
N GLU A 117 -8.94 -9.07 29.57
CA GLU A 117 -8.56 -8.50 30.87
C GLU A 117 -9.72 -7.75 31.53
N GLN A 118 -10.44 -6.91 30.78
CA GLN A 118 -11.57 -6.13 31.32
C GLN A 118 -12.77 -7.02 31.69
N ALA A 119 -12.94 -8.18 31.03
CA ALA A 119 -13.91 -9.19 31.43
C ALA A 119 -13.53 -9.94 32.70
N GLY A 120 -12.26 -9.86 33.12
CA GLY A 120 -11.69 -10.63 34.23
C GLY A 120 -11.62 -12.11 33.93
N CYS A 121 -11.36 -12.48 32.69
CA CYS A 121 -11.21 -13.87 32.28
C CYS A 121 -9.85 -14.43 32.75
N ARG A 122 -9.84 -15.71 33.14
CA ARG A 122 -8.61 -16.41 33.58
C ARG A 122 -8.48 -17.79 32.91
N LYS A 123 -9.31 -18.07 31.90
CA LYS A 123 -9.30 -19.34 31.18
C LYS A 123 -8.10 -19.44 30.27
N PRO A 124 -7.60 -20.64 29.93
CA PRO A 124 -6.57 -20.82 28.94
C PRO A 124 -6.88 -20.11 27.64
N MET A 125 -5.89 -19.47 27.06
CA MET A 125 -6.04 -18.68 25.84
C MET A 125 -5.14 -19.25 24.74
N LYS A 126 -5.72 -19.45 23.55
CA LYS A 126 -5.03 -19.83 22.33
C LYS A 126 -5.15 -18.73 21.28
N ARG A 127 -4.25 -18.70 20.31
CA ARG A 127 -4.22 -17.74 19.21
C ARG A 127 -4.35 -18.44 17.88
N LEU A 128 -5.34 -18.05 17.11
CA LEU A 128 -5.48 -18.36 15.70
C LEU A 128 -4.73 -17.30 14.89
N TRP A 129 -3.76 -17.72 14.07
CA TRP A 129 -2.98 -16.82 13.22
C TRP A 129 -3.09 -17.28 11.77
N ILE A 130 -3.88 -16.56 10.97
CA ILE A 130 -4.15 -16.86 9.56
C ILE A 130 -4.07 -15.60 8.71
N SER A 131 -3.59 -15.74 7.48
CA SER A 131 -3.48 -14.64 6.50
C SER A 131 -4.55 -14.71 5.41
N SER A 132 -5.35 -15.78 5.38
CA SER A 132 -6.45 -15.98 4.43
C SER A 132 -7.69 -16.49 5.13
N MET A 133 -8.87 -16.15 4.60
CA MET A 133 -10.17 -16.62 5.08
C MET A 133 -10.70 -17.82 4.29
N GLU A 134 -9.90 -18.44 3.46
CA GLU A 134 -10.24 -19.68 2.76
C GLU A 134 -10.48 -20.81 3.76
N GLU A 135 -11.37 -21.74 3.40
CA GLU A 135 -11.77 -22.82 4.30
C GLU A 135 -10.60 -23.68 4.78
N GLN A 136 -9.67 -23.98 3.85
CA GLN A 136 -8.49 -24.78 4.20
C GLN A 136 -7.56 -24.03 5.15
N ALA A 137 -7.29 -22.75 4.90
CA ALA A 137 -6.47 -21.92 5.77
C ALA A 137 -7.03 -21.81 7.20
N ILE A 138 -8.37 -21.73 7.34
CA ILE A 138 -9.03 -21.75 8.64
C ILE A 138 -8.83 -23.10 9.32
N LYS A 139 -9.04 -24.22 8.63
CA LYS A 139 -8.86 -25.58 9.18
C LYS A 139 -7.43 -25.81 9.68
N ASP A 140 -6.43 -25.44 8.87
CA ASP A 140 -5.03 -25.59 9.18
C ASP A 140 -4.63 -24.69 10.38
N GLY A 141 -5.17 -23.46 10.42
CA GLY A 141 -4.99 -22.55 11.53
C GLY A 141 -5.54 -23.09 12.85
N PHE A 142 -6.73 -23.70 12.83
CA PHE A 142 -7.29 -24.35 14.02
C PHE A 142 -6.56 -25.63 14.43
N ALA A 143 -5.92 -26.32 13.49
CA ALA A 143 -5.07 -27.47 13.79
C ALA A 143 -3.72 -27.05 14.43
N SER A 144 -3.26 -25.80 14.18
CA SER A 144 -1.96 -25.27 14.61
C SER A 144 -2.05 -24.11 15.60
N LEU A 145 -3.10 -24.05 16.44
CA LEU A 145 -3.29 -23.00 17.45
C LEU A 145 -2.08 -22.91 18.38
N LYS A 146 -1.55 -21.71 18.54
CA LYS A 146 -0.46 -21.42 19.47
C LYS A 146 -0.98 -20.95 20.82
N ASP A 147 -0.16 -21.10 21.86
CA ASP A 147 -0.47 -20.56 23.18
C ASP A 147 -0.52 -19.02 23.11
N GLY A 148 -1.47 -18.42 23.83
CA GLY A 148 -1.60 -16.95 23.84
C GLY A 148 -0.36 -16.25 24.37
N SER A 149 0.39 -16.86 25.28
CA SER A 149 1.63 -16.29 25.83
C SER A 149 2.71 -16.06 24.78
N CYS A 150 2.70 -16.79 23.67
CA CYS A 150 3.61 -16.55 22.54
C CYS A 150 3.47 -15.14 21.94
N TYR A 151 2.35 -14.47 22.20
CA TYR A 151 2.02 -13.14 21.66
C TYR A 151 2.05 -12.02 22.71
N ASP A 152 2.56 -12.29 23.92
CA ASP A 152 2.62 -11.29 25.00
C ASP A 152 3.48 -10.08 24.60
N SER A 153 4.61 -10.27 23.93
CA SER A 153 5.47 -9.18 23.44
C SER A 153 4.75 -8.34 22.40
N LEU A 154 3.93 -8.95 21.53
CA LEU A 154 3.13 -8.26 20.52
C LEU A 154 2.06 -7.37 21.19
N TYR A 155 1.35 -7.94 22.19
CA TYR A 155 0.40 -7.19 23.00
C TYR A 155 1.05 -6.00 23.72
N GLN A 156 2.19 -6.21 24.37
CA GLN A 156 2.91 -5.14 25.06
C GLN A 156 3.36 -4.04 24.09
N SER A 157 3.83 -4.40 22.90
CA SER A 157 4.17 -3.43 21.85
C SER A 157 2.97 -2.55 21.46
N ALA A 158 1.79 -3.17 21.25
CA ALA A 158 0.57 -2.45 20.92
C ALA A 158 0.09 -1.55 22.07
N LEU A 159 0.14 -2.04 23.29
CA LEU A 159 -0.24 -1.30 24.49
C LEU A 159 0.70 -0.10 24.76
N CYS A 160 2.02 -0.29 24.60
CA CYS A 160 2.99 0.80 24.70
C CYS A 160 2.71 1.89 23.66
N ARG A 161 2.41 1.50 22.43
CA ARG A 161 2.02 2.45 21.37
C ARG A 161 0.76 3.23 21.75
N ALA A 162 -0.29 2.55 22.21
CA ALA A 162 -1.53 3.21 22.63
C ALA A 162 -1.29 4.21 23.78
N LYS A 163 -0.47 3.85 24.77
CA LYS A 163 -0.07 4.74 25.88
C LYS A 163 0.75 5.93 25.39
N ALA A 164 1.71 5.72 24.49
CA ALA A 164 2.50 6.81 23.90
C ALA A 164 1.64 7.78 23.09
N ASP A 165 0.72 7.26 22.27
CA ASP A 165 -0.23 8.09 21.52
C ASP A 165 -1.14 8.89 22.44
N TRP A 166 -1.59 8.31 23.56
CA TRP A 166 -2.38 8.99 24.58
C TRP A 166 -1.56 10.10 25.27
N LEU A 167 -0.33 9.81 25.73
CA LEU A 167 0.52 10.78 26.41
C LEU A 167 0.82 11.98 25.52
N VAL A 168 1.25 11.75 24.30
CA VAL A 168 1.56 12.83 23.34
C VAL A 168 0.29 13.58 22.98
N GLY A 169 -0.78 12.86 22.63
CA GLY A 169 -2.04 13.47 22.21
C GLY A 169 -2.68 14.35 23.26
N ILE A 170 -2.81 13.85 24.49
CA ILE A 170 -3.45 14.59 25.58
C ILE A 170 -2.62 15.80 26.00
N ASN A 171 -1.32 15.62 26.27
CA ASN A 171 -0.49 16.70 26.81
C ASN A 171 -0.22 17.79 25.77
N ALA A 172 0.19 17.42 24.57
CA ALA A 172 0.51 18.40 23.53
C ALA A 172 -0.75 19.12 23.02
N SER A 173 -1.88 18.42 22.85
CA SER A 173 -3.13 19.07 22.44
C SER A 173 -3.59 20.10 23.47
N ARG A 174 -3.54 19.77 24.75
CA ARG A 174 -3.90 20.71 25.85
C ARG A 174 -2.94 21.88 25.91
N LEU A 175 -1.63 21.62 25.87
CA LEU A 175 -0.61 22.65 25.90
C LEU A 175 -0.82 23.70 24.81
N PHE A 176 -0.87 23.26 23.57
CA PHE A 176 -1.02 24.18 22.44
C PHE A 176 -2.40 24.85 22.42
N SER A 177 -3.46 24.14 22.83
CA SER A 177 -4.79 24.73 22.88
C SER A 177 -4.88 25.83 23.91
N VAL A 178 -4.25 25.69 25.08
CA VAL A 178 -4.20 26.71 26.11
C VAL A 178 -3.32 27.89 25.68
N LEU A 179 -2.12 27.65 25.15
CA LEU A 179 -1.20 28.69 24.71
C LEU A 179 -1.78 29.58 23.60
N TYR A 180 -2.49 28.98 22.65
CA TYR A 180 -3.03 29.71 21.51
C TYR A 180 -4.52 30.04 21.62
N ASN A 181 -5.15 29.70 22.74
CA ASN A 181 -6.59 29.87 22.98
C ASN A 181 -7.46 29.35 21.82
N GLN A 182 -7.09 28.19 21.27
CA GLN A 182 -7.76 27.52 20.17
C GLN A 182 -7.75 26.01 20.39
N ASN A 183 -8.75 25.29 19.87
CA ASN A 183 -8.76 23.83 19.95
C ASN A 183 -7.77 23.23 18.92
N LEU A 184 -6.55 22.99 19.34
CA LEU A 184 -5.47 22.44 18.53
C LEU A 184 -5.23 20.98 18.90
N LYS A 185 -5.44 20.09 17.93
CA LYS A 185 -5.19 18.66 18.11
C LYS A 185 -3.77 18.33 17.66
N VAL A 186 -3.02 17.70 18.54
CA VAL A 186 -1.66 17.24 18.28
C VAL A 186 -1.63 15.72 18.35
N GLY A 187 -0.94 15.10 17.42
CA GLY A 187 -0.79 13.66 17.39
C GLY A 187 0.56 13.25 16.80
N ARG A 188 1.05 12.11 17.24
CA ARG A 188 2.38 11.59 16.90
C ARG A 188 2.60 11.39 15.39
N VAL A 189 1.57 11.12 14.62
CA VAL A 189 1.64 10.93 13.18
C VAL A 189 1.10 12.14 12.43
N GLN A 190 -0.10 12.61 12.79
CA GLN A 190 -0.77 13.69 12.04
C GLN A 190 -0.02 15.02 12.05
N THR A 191 0.61 15.38 13.18
CA THR A 191 1.31 16.67 13.29
C THR A 191 2.61 16.71 12.47
N PRO A 192 3.50 15.72 12.53
CA PRO A 192 4.67 15.68 11.65
C PRO A 192 4.29 15.63 10.17
N THR A 193 3.24 14.90 9.82
CA THR A 193 2.75 14.85 8.42
C THR A 193 2.28 16.23 7.95
N LEU A 194 1.51 16.94 8.80
CA LEU A 194 1.08 18.30 8.51
C LEU A 194 2.28 19.24 8.36
N ALA A 195 3.28 19.15 9.23
CA ALA A 195 4.49 19.96 9.15
C ALA A 195 5.22 19.75 7.82
N MET A 196 5.38 18.51 7.37
CA MET A 196 5.97 18.20 6.06
C MET A 196 5.21 18.86 4.90
N ILE A 197 3.86 18.85 4.96
CA ILE A 197 3.02 19.47 3.93
C ILE A 197 3.18 21.00 3.96
N VAL A 198 3.20 21.60 5.15
CA VAL A 198 3.38 23.05 5.31
C VAL A 198 4.75 23.49 4.79
N ASP A 199 5.83 22.80 5.15
CA ASP A 199 7.19 23.07 4.65
C ASP A 199 7.26 22.95 3.12
N ARG A 200 6.61 21.93 2.55
CA ARG A 200 6.55 21.75 1.10
C ARG A 200 5.80 22.89 0.43
N ASN A 201 4.66 23.29 0.97
CA ASN A 201 3.87 24.40 0.46
C ASN A 201 4.63 25.73 0.53
N GLN A 202 5.40 25.94 1.63
CA GLN A 202 6.25 27.11 1.75
C GLN A 202 7.32 27.15 0.65
N LYS A 203 8.06 26.04 0.44
CA LYS A 203 9.02 25.92 -0.66
C LYS A 203 8.42 26.15 -2.04
N ILE A 204 7.17 25.73 -2.26
CA ILE A 204 6.48 26.01 -3.52
C ILE A 204 6.13 27.50 -3.65
N LYS A 205 5.66 28.16 -2.58
CA LYS A 205 5.29 29.57 -2.57
C LYS A 205 6.49 30.50 -2.72
N GLU A 206 7.60 30.15 -2.10
CA GLU A 206 8.87 30.93 -2.13
C GLU A 206 9.67 30.66 -3.40
N PHE A 207 9.26 29.68 -4.21
CA PHE A 207 9.98 29.33 -5.42
C PHE A 207 9.88 30.45 -6.46
N THR A 208 11.04 30.93 -6.89
CA THR A 208 11.15 31.93 -7.97
C THR A 208 11.38 31.20 -9.28
N LYS A 209 10.45 31.39 -10.22
CA LYS A 209 10.58 30.83 -11.57
C LYS A 209 11.66 31.57 -12.33
N GLU A 210 12.64 30.83 -12.82
CA GLU A 210 13.66 31.34 -13.74
C GLU A 210 13.34 30.88 -15.15
N LYS A 211 13.44 31.82 -16.09
CA LYS A 211 13.22 31.55 -17.50
C LYS A 211 14.56 31.10 -18.12
N TYR A 212 14.50 30.12 -19.02
CA TYR A 212 15.61 29.66 -19.81
C TYR A 212 15.15 29.26 -21.20
N TYR A 213 16.08 29.17 -22.12
CA TYR A 213 15.84 28.85 -23.53
C TYR A 213 16.70 27.67 -23.96
N MET A 214 16.21 26.92 -24.94
CA MET A 214 16.93 25.82 -25.56
C MET A 214 16.78 25.92 -27.07
N ALA A 215 17.85 25.73 -27.79
CA ALA A 215 17.79 25.56 -29.24
C ALA A 215 17.59 24.06 -29.54
N HIS A 216 16.77 23.79 -30.51
CA HIS A 216 16.42 22.46 -31.00
C HIS A 216 16.92 22.27 -32.42
N ILE A 217 17.32 21.05 -32.77
CA ILE A 217 17.41 20.57 -34.14
C ILE A 217 16.53 19.35 -34.31
N LYS A 218 15.70 19.39 -35.34
CA LYS A 218 14.87 18.24 -35.73
C LYS A 218 15.40 17.62 -37.01
N PHE A 219 15.51 16.32 -37.02
CA PHE A 219 15.88 15.51 -38.17
C PHE A 219 15.17 14.16 -38.07
N ASP A 220 14.59 13.69 -39.15
CA ASP A 220 13.65 12.57 -39.14
C ASP A 220 12.58 12.77 -38.04
N ASP A 221 12.36 11.77 -37.18
CA ASP A 221 11.43 11.85 -36.04
C ASP A 221 12.15 12.22 -34.70
N MET A 222 13.40 12.69 -34.77
CA MET A 222 14.25 12.98 -33.62
C MET A 222 14.32 14.47 -33.33
N ASP A 223 14.44 14.83 -32.05
CA ASP A 223 14.55 16.18 -31.53
C ASP A 223 15.72 16.26 -30.56
N ALA A 224 16.83 16.86 -30.99
CA ALA A 224 18.00 17.08 -30.15
C ALA A 224 18.04 18.51 -29.65
N VAL A 225 18.51 18.71 -28.42
CA VAL A 225 18.45 19.98 -27.69
C VAL A 225 19.82 20.41 -27.18
N THR A 226 20.04 21.73 -27.10
CA THR A 226 21.23 22.28 -26.44
C THR A 226 21.13 22.23 -24.91
N GLU A 227 22.18 22.60 -24.21
CA GLU A 227 22.11 23.07 -22.83
C GLU A 227 21.26 24.35 -22.72
N HIS A 228 21.03 24.79 -21.49
CA HIS A 228 20.14 25.93 -21.21
C HIS A 228 20.87 27.27 -21.48
N PHE A 229 20.19 28.15 -22.20
CA PHE A 229 20.60 29.54 -22.35
C PHE A 229 19.78 30.46 -21.44
N GLN A 230 20.44 31.43 -20.83
CA GLN A 230 19.77 32.45 -20.01
C GLN A 230 19.14 33.56 -20.90
N LYS A 231 19.68 33.80 -22.09
CA LYS A 231 19.21 34.81 -23.03
C LYS A 231 18.65 34.14 -24.29
N LYS A 232 17.51 34.65 -24.74
CA LYS A 232 16.85 34.15 -25.96
C LYS A 232 17.70 34.34 -27.19
N GLU A 233 18.39 35.50 -27.27
CA GLU A 233 19.21 35.87 -28.43
C GLU A 233 20.37 34.87 -28.67
N ASP A 234 20.90 34.27 -27.60
CA ASP A 234 21.97 33.27 -27.73
C ASP A 234 21.41 31.95 -28.30
N ALA A 235 20.23 31.53 -27.84
CA ALA A 235 19.53 30.36 -28.39
C ALA A 235 19.07 30.59 -29.84
N ASP A 236 18.52 31.77 -30.15
CA ASP A 236 18.09 32.14 -31.50
C ASP A 236 19.27 32.14 -32.50
N ARG A 237 20.46 32.58 -32.09
CA ARG A 237 21.68 32.53 -32.91
C ARG A 237 22.05 31.10 -33.24
N VAL A 238 22.09 30.22 -32.23
CA VAL A 238 22.42 28.80 -32.42
C VAL A 238 21.39 28.12 -33.35
N ALA A 239 20.13 28.40 -33.19
CA ALA A 239 19.06 27.84 -34.05
C ALA A 239 19.23 28.34 -35.49
N ALA A 240 19.47 29.66 -35.69
CA ALA A 240 19.67 30.23 -37.02
C ALA A 240 20.92 29.65 -37.74
N ASP A 241 22.00 29.43 -37.01
CA ASP A 241 23.23 28.85 -37.54
C ASP A 241 23.05 27.38 -38.00
N CYS A 242 22.09 26.65 -37.42
CA CYS A 242 21.83 25.24 -37.70
C CYS A 242 20.64 25.00 -38.69
N MET A 243 19.88 26.03 -39.05
CA MET A 243 18.78 25.90 -39.97
C MET A 243 19.22 25.37 -41.35
N GLU A 244 18.52 24.38 -41.88
CA GLU A 244 18.82 23.71 -43.15
C GLU A 244 20.26 23.13 -43.28
N ARG A 245 20.93 22.89 -42.11
CA ARG A 245 22.25 22.29 -42.07
C ARG A 245 22.16 20.79 -41.81
N MET A 246 23.26 20.10 -42.26
CA MET A 246 23.49 18.70 -41.85
C MET A 246 24.02 18.67 -40.43
N CYS A 247 23.59 17.67 -39.66
CA CYS A 247 24.19 17.36 -38.37
C CYS A 247 24.86 15.99 -38.40
N GLU A 248 25.80 15.77 -37.50
CA GLU A 248 26.59 14.56 -37.34
C GLU A 248 26.52 14.06 -35.92
N VAL A 249 26.32 12.77 -35.74
CA VAL A 249 26.43 12.13 -34.44
C VAL A 249 27.91 11.99 -34.08
N GLU A 250 28.37 12.85 -33.24
CA GLU A 250 29.80 12.87 -32.80
C GLU A 250 30.07 11.68 -31.86
N LYS A 251 29.10 11.36 -31.00
CA LYS A 251 29.22 10.28 -30.04
C LYS A 251 27.84 9.73 -29.65
N ASP A 252 27.71 8.41 -29.63
CA ASP A 252 26.58 7.70 -29.02
C ASP A 252 27.06 6.83 -27.84
N ASP A 253 26.79 7.25 -26.61
CA ASP A 253 27.09 6.47 -25.40
C ASP A 253 25.92 5.51 -25.12
N VAL A 254 26.07 4.29 -25.61
CA VAL A 254 25.06 3.22 -25.48
C VAL A 254 25.29 2.44 -24.22
N LYS A 255 24.26 2.35 -23.38
CA LYS A 255 24.28 1.55 -22.15
C LYS A 255 23.05 0.65 -22.07
N GLU A 256 23.26 -0.65 -21.95
CA GLU A 256 22.18 -1.56 -21.62
C GLU A 256 21.72 -1.34 -20.19
N LYS A 257 20.41 -1.19 -20.02
CA LYS A 257 19.77 -1.02 -18.72
C LYS A 257 18.75 -2.11 -18.50
N THR A 258 18.81 -2.73 -17.34
CA THR A 258 17.89 -3.74 -16.89
C THR A 258 17.01 -3.18 -15.77
N VAL A 259 15.71 -3.16 -15.98
CA VAL A 259 14.71 -2.82 -14.96
C VAL A 259 14.08 -4.10 -14.45
N ARG A 260 14.26 -4.37 -13.17
CA ARG A 260 13.70 -5.57 -12.54
C ARG A 260 12.17 -5.45 -12.42
N PRO A 261 11.45 -6.57 -12.47
CA PRO A 261 10.02 -6.60 -12.17
C PRO A 261 9.71 -5.95 -10.83
N PRO A 262 8.55 -5.28 -10.70
CA PRO A 262 8.11 -4.78 -9.41
C PRO A 262 7.82 -5.94 -8.45
N LYS A 263 8.00 -5.71 -7.16
CA LYS A 263 7.62 -6.70 -6.14
C LYS A 263 6.09 -6.79 -6.01
N LEU A 264 5.61 -7.81 -5.31
CA LEU A 264 4.21 -7.92 -4.93
C LEU A 264 3.76 -6.70 -4.11
N TYR A 265 2.45 -6.55 -3.92
CA TYR A 265 1.92 -5.45 -3.13
C TYR A 265 1.99 -5.71 -1.62
N ASP A 266 2.55 -4.76 -0.90
CA ASP A 266 2.11 -4.39 0.45
C ASP A 266 0.95 -3.37 0.36
N LEU A 267 0.35 -3.03 1.49
CA LEU A 267 -0.76 -2.08 1.50
C LEU A 267 -0.37 -0.70 0.95
N THR A 268 0.79 -0.18 1.35
CA THR A 268 1.24 1.17 0.97
C THR A 268 1.51 1.27 -0.53
N THR A 269 2.17 0.28 -1.11
CA THR A 269 2.46 0.26 -2.55
C THR A 269 1.19 0.14 -3.38
N LEU A 270 0.23 -0.68 -2.91
CA LEU A 270 -1.08 -0.81 -3.55
C LEU A 270 -1.86 0.52 -3.50
N GLN A 271 -1.89 1.19 -2.35
CA GLN A 271 -2.55 2.49 -2.19
C GLN A 271 -1.96 3.54 -3.12
N ARG A 272 -0.63 3.64 -3.19
CA ARG A 272 0.07 4.57 -4.10
C ARG A 272 -0.25 4.31 -5.55
N GLU A 273 -0.30 3.07 -5.97
CA GLU A 273 -0.58 2.73 -7.37
C GLU A 273 -2.05 2.92 -7.72
N ALA A 274 -2.96 2.56 -6.83
CA ALA A 274 -4.39 2.81 -6.99
C ALA A 274 -4.71 4.32 -7.05
N ASN A 275 -4.01 5.14 -6.26
CA ASN A 275 -4.12 6.59 -6.35
C ASN A 275 -3.59 7.11 -7.69
N ARG A 276 -2.41 6.66 -8.13
CA ARG A 276 -1.80 7.07 -9.40
C ARG A 276 -2.65 6.75 -10.62
N ILE A 277 -3.30 5.58 -10.65
CA ILE A 277 -4.05 5.09 -11.80
C ILE A 277 -5.51 5.53 -11.77
N PHE A 278 -6.15 5.48 -10.60
CA PHE A 278 -7.59 5.69 -10.44
C PHE A 278 -7.96 6.91 -9.60
N GLY A 279 -7.01 7.60 -8.98
CA GLY A 279 -7.27 8.72 -8.06
C GLY A 279 -7.92 8.29 -6.73
N TYR A 280 -7.85 7.01 -6.36
CA TYR A 280 -8.41 6.54 -5.09
C TYR A 280 -7.56 7.00 -3.91
N THR A 281 -8.22 7.40 -2.82
CA THR A 281 -7.54 7.67 -1.57
C THR A 281 -7.03 6.38 -0.92
N ALA A 282 -6.05 6.52 -0.03
CA ALA A 282 -5.53 5.38 0.74
C ALA A 282 -6.64 4.65 1.50
N GLN A 283 -7.60 5.38 2.08
CA GLN A 283 -8.74 4.79 2.77
C GLN A 283 -9.67 4.02 1.83
N GLN A 284 -10.00 4.61 0.67
CA GLN A 284 -10.85 3.95 -0.33
C GLN A 284 -10.24 2.64 -0.84
N THR A 285 -8.91 2.62 -1.01
CA THR A 285 -8.18 1.40 -1.42
C THR A 285 -8.21 0.36 -0.30
N LEU A 286 -7.93 0.75 0.95
CA LEU A 286 -7.99 -0.16 2.10
C LEU A 286 -9.39 -0.76 2.27
N ASP A 287 -10.44 0.06 2.19
CA ASP A 287 -11.83 -0.41 2.33
C ASP A 287 -12.18 -1.46 1.26
N ALA A 288 -11.76 -1.22 0.00
CA ALA A 288 -11.98 -2.17 -1.10
C ALA A 288 -11.25 -3.51 -0.85
N VAL A 289 -9.99 -3.47 -0.44
CA VAL A 289 -9.22 -4.69 -0.16
C VAL A 289 -9.76 -5.42 1.06
N GLN A 290 -10.16 -4.69 2.11
CA GLN A 290 -10.77 -5.26 3.31
C GLN A 290 -12.09 -5.98 2.99
N GLU A 291 -12.95 -5.36 2.17
CA GLU A 291 -14.19 -5.98 1.70
C GLU A 291 -13.93 -7.26 0.90
N MET A 292 -12.93 -7.24 0.02
CA MET A 292 -12.56 -8.42 -0.77
C MET A 292 -11.90 -9.52 0.08
N TYR A 293 -11.14 -9.15 1.11
CA TYR A 293 -10.60 -10.11 2.08
C TYR A 293 -11.73 -10.83 2.84
N GLU A 294 -12.74 -10.09 3.30
CA GLU A 294 -13.91 -10.67 3.98
C GLU A 294 -14.75 -11.57 3.03
N GLN A 295 -14.71 -11.29 1.72
CA GLN A 295 -15.27 -12.13 0.66
C GLN A 295 -14.34 -13.27 0.23
N LYS A 296 -13.18 -13.42 0.85
CA LYS A 296 -12.16 -14.44 0.56
C LYS A 296 -11.46 -14.31 -0.80
N LEU A 297 -11.59 -13.18 -1.47
CA LEU A 297 -11.03 -12.99 -2.83
C LEU A 297 -9.57 -12.58 -2.82
N VAL A 298 -9.08 -11.96 -1.74
CA VAL A 298 -7.68 -11.56 -1.57
C VAL A 298 -7.19 -11.92 -0.17
N THR A 299 -5.88 -11.92 0.02
CA THR A 299 -5.24 -12.15 1.32
C THR A 299 -5.31 -10.91 2.21
N TYR A 300 -4.86 -11.00 3.46
CA TYR A 300 -5.00 -9.95 4.47
C TYR A 300 -4.38 -8.62 4.02
N PRO A 301 -5.12 -7.50 4.09
CA PRO A 301 -4.70 -6.25 3.47
C PRO A 301 -3.62 -5.49 4.23
N ARG A 302 -3.55 -5.62 5.58
CA ARG A 302 -2.61 -4.83 6.39
C ARG A 302 -1.29 -5.57 6.56
N THR A 303 -0.52 -5.63 5.49
CA THR A 303 0.82 -6.21 5.46
C THR A 303 1.83 -5.18 4.97
N ASP A 304 3.04 -5.28 5.47
CA ASP A 304 4.24 -4.55 5.04
C ASP A 304 5.16 -5.41 4.16
N SER A 305 4.83 -6.69 4.01
CA SER A 305 5.61 -7.60 3.17
C SER A 305 5.21 -7.51 1.70
N GLN A 306 6.22 -7.57 0.84
CA GLN A 306 6.12 -7.66 -0.61
C GLN A 306 6.54 -9.03 -1.14
N TYR A 307 6.57 -10.05 -0.25
CA TYR A 307 7.01 -11.40 -0.55
C TYR A 307 6.01 -12.43 -0.03
N LEU A 308 6.11 -13.64 -0.59
CA LEU A 308 5.42 -14.84 -0.12
C LEU A 308 6.39 -15.71 0.67
N THR A 309 5.86 -16.68 1.43
CA THR A 309 6.69 -17.70 2.08
C THR A 309 7.18 -18.74 1.07
N ASP A 310 8.31 -19.36 1.36
CA ASP A 310 8.92 -20.34 0.44
C ASP A 310 8.00 -21.54 0.17
N GLU A 311 7.12 -21.87 1.14
CA GLU A 311 6.13 -22.95 1.02
C GLU A 311 4.99 -22.64 0.03
N MET A 312 4.81 -21.39 -0.37
CA MET A 312 3.74 -20.96 -1.26
C MET A 312 4.09 -21.13 -2.76
N GLY A 313 5.24 -21.70 -3.11
CA GLY A 313 5.70 -21.82 -4.49
C GLY A 313 4.66 -22.47 -5.40
N GLU A 314 4.29 -23.73 -5.12
CA GLU A 314 3.35 -24.52 -5.94
C GLU A 314 1.94 -23.88 -6.00
N SER A 315 1.45 -23.38 -4.88
CA SER A 315 0.15 -22.70 -4.84
C SER A 315 0.16 -21.40 -5.64
N THR A 316 1.28 -20.70 -5.69
CA THR A 316 1.43 -19.47 -6.49
C THR A 316 1.47 -19.78 -7.99
N GLU A 317 2.13 -20.86 -8.42
CA GLU A 317 2.08 -21.32 -9.82
C GLU A 317 0.65 -21.64 -10.24
N THR A 318 -0.09 -22.38 -9.42
CA THR A 318 -1.51 -22.69 -9.65
C THR A 318 -2.35 -21.43 -9.75
N LEU A 319 -2.12 -20.46 -8.85
CA LEU A 319 -2.78 -19.15 -8.86
C LEU A 319 -2.50 -18.40 -10.17
N ILE A 320 -1.26 -18.36 -10.63
CA ILE A 320 -0.88 -17.69 -11.89
C ILE A 320 -1.63 -18.30 -13.08
N GLN A 321 -1.70 -19.62 -13.17
CA GLN A 321 -2.44 -20.29 -14.25
C GLN A 321 -3.93 -19.93 -14.22
N MET A 322 -4.54 -19.88 -13.04
CA MET A 322 -5.92 -19.43 -12.88
C MET A 322 -6.10 -17.98 -13.33
N LEU A 323 -5.18 -17.08 -12.95
CA LEU A 323 -5.25 -15.66 -13.33
C LEU A 323 -5.12 -15.45 -14.83
N LEU A 324 -4.23 -16.19 -15.50
CA LEU A 324 -4.07 -16.14 -16.96
C LEU A 324 -5.37 -16.52 -17.69
N GLY A 325 -6.09 -17.52 -17.19
CA GLY A 325 -7.37 -17.93 -17.77
C GLY A 325 -8.57 -17.06 -17.39
N LYS A 326 -8.49 -16.29 -16.29
CA LYS A 326 -9.64 -15.57 -15.72
C LYS A 326 -9.61 -14.07 -16.01
N MET A 327 -8.43 -13.45 -16.10
CA MET A 327 -8.29 -12.00 -16.20
C MET A 327 -8.36 -11.54 -17.66
N PRO A 328 -9.30 -10.61 -18.01
CA PRO A 328 -9.52 -10.23 -19.41
C PRO A 328 -8.30 -9.57 -20.07
N TYR A 329 -7.47 -8.87 -19.32
CA TYR A 329 -6.24 -8.26 -19.83
C TYR A 329 -5.10 -9.27 -20.04
N ALA A 330 -5.25 -10.51 -19.55
CA ALA A 330 -4.23 -11.54 -19.68
C ALA A 330 -4.36 -12.36 -20.96
N GLU A 331 -5.39 -12.16 -21.76
CA GLU A 331 -5.59 -12.86 -23.02
C GLU A 331 -4.39 -12.63 -23.97
N GLY A 332 -3.84 -13.72 -24.49
CA GLY A 332 -2.67 -13.69 -25.38
C GLY A 332 -1.38 -13.21 -24.71
N LEU A 333 -1.24 -13.31 -23.39
CA LEU A 333 0.04 -13.13 -22.72
C LEU A 333 0.89 -14.40 -22.86
N GLU A 334 2.05 -14.22 -23.48
CA GLU A 334 3.07 -15.27 -23.59
C GLU A 334 4.23 -14.91 -22.66
N TYR A 335 4.32 -15.56 -21.51
CA TYR A 335 5.49 -15.46 -20.63
C TYR A 335 5.60 -16.71 -19.75
N GLN A 336 6.81 -16.98 -19.27
CA GLN A 336 7.05 -18.05 -18.31
C GLN A 336 7.25 -17.44 -16.93
N PRO A 337 6.37 -17.71 -15.96
CA PRO A 337 6.48 -17.17 -14.62
C PRO A 337 7.66 -17.79 -13.87
N ASP A 338 8.45 -16.94 -13.22
CA ASP A 338 9.48 -17.35 -12.26
C ASP A 338 9.02 -16.99 -10.86
N VAL A 339 8.37 -17.94 -10.21
CA VAL A 339 7.80 -17.76 -8.85
C VAL A 339 8.90 -17.52 -7.81
N SER A 340 10.13 -17.99 -8.04
CA SER A 340 11.24 -17.81 -7.11
C SER A 340 11.55 -16.33 -6.82
N LYS A 341 11.22 -15.43 -7.76
CA LYS A 341 11.40 -13.98 -7.60
C LYS A 341 10.58 -13.37 -6.46
N VAL A 342 9.46 -13.98 -6.11
CA VAL A 342 8.51 -13.48 -5.10
C VAL A 342 8.55 -14.26 -3.79
N LEU A 343 9.31 -15.36 -3.69
CA LEU A 343 9.44 -16.17 -2.49
C LEU A 343 10.59 -15.68 -1.62
N ASN A 344 10.32 -15.40 -0.35
CA ASN A 344 11.34 -15.11 0.66
C ASN A 344 10.72 -15.09 2.07
N SER A 345 10.68 -16.24 2.74
CA SER A 345 10.13 -16.36 4.09
C SER A 345 10.78 -15.43 5.12
N LYS A 346 12.07 -15.08 4.95
CA LYS A 346 12.77 -14.16 5.86
C LYS A 346 12.30 -12.71 5.78
N LYS A 347 11.60 -12.34 4.70
CA LYS A 347 11.02 -11.00 4.45
C LYS A 347 9.50 -10.98 4.64
N VAL A 348 8.94 -12.05 5.15
CA VAL A 348 7.55 -12.11 5.59
C VAL A 348 7.55 -11.95 7.10
N SER A 349 6.93 -10.89 7.60
CA SER A 349 6.79 -10.63 9.04
C SER A 349 5.54 -11.34 9.60
N ASP A 350 4.48 -10.59 9.82
CA ASP A 350 3.21 -11.10 10.33
C ASP A 350 2.36 -11.74 9.22
N HIS A 351 2.39 -11.14 8.03
CA HIS A 351 1.65 -11.56 6.84
C HIS A 351 2.52 -11.45 5.59
N HIS A 352 2.26 -12.34 4.63
CA HIS A 352 2.82 -12.22 3.29
C HIS A 352 2.14 -11.10 2.48
N ALA A 353 2.64 -10.84 1.27
CA ALA A 353 2.10 -9.84 0.35
C ALA A 353 0.61 -10.04 0.03
N ILE A 354 -0.05 -8.97 -0.42
CA ILE A 354 -1.44 -9.02 -0.88
C ILE A 354 -1.49 -9.70 -2.25
N ILE A 355 -2.18 -10.83 -2.32
CA ILE A 355 -2.41 -11.58 -3.56
C ILE A 355 -3.89 -12.00 -3.66
N PRO A 356 -4.41 -12.33 -4.85
CA PRO A 356 -5.71 -12.98 -4.99
C PRO A 356 -5.68 -14.39 -4.39
N THR A 357 -6.83 -14.92 -4.04
CA THR A 357 -7.01 -16.31 -3.63
C THR A 357 -7.60 -17.14 -4.77
N MET A 358 -7.62 -18.46 -4.60
CA MET A 358 -8.26 -19.37 -5.57
C MET A 358 -9.79 -19.19 -5.65
N GLU A 359 -10.43 -18.54 -4.67
CA GLU A 359 -11.87 -18.24 -4.73
C GLU A 359 -12.24 -17.27 -5.86
N VAL A 360 -11.28 -16.51 -6.39
CA VAL A 360 -11.46 -15.66 -7.58
C VAL A 360 -11.88 -16.48 -8.80
N ALA A 361 -11.46 -17.74 -8.91
CA ALA A 361 -11.89 -18.63 -9.99
C ALA A 361 -13.41 -18.80 -10.05
N LYS A 362 -14.06 -18.89 -8.88
CA LYS A 362 -15.50 -19.10 -8.71
C LYS A 362 -16.30 -17.78 -8.70
N ALA A 363 -15.64 -16.67 -8.45
CA ALA A 363 -16.28 -15.37 -8.32
C ALA A 363 -16.76 -14.83 -9.67
N ASP A 364 -17.93 -14.21 -9.65
CA ASP A 364 -18.42 -13.37 -10.75
C ASP A 364 -17.90 -11.96 -10.54
N ILE A 365 -16.71 -11.67 -11.16
CA ILE A 365 -16.02 -10.39 -11.01
C ILE A 365 -16.92 -9.23 -11.46
N GLY A 366 -17.79 -9.44 -12.45
CA GLY A 366 -18.69 -8.41 -12.96
C GLY A 366 -19.74 -7.94 -11.95
N LYS A 367 -20.00 -8.73 -10.89
CA LYS A 367 -20.91 -8.34 -9.80
C LYS A 367 -20.23 -7.59 -8.65
N LEU A 368 -18.92 -7.48 -8.66
CA LEU A 368 -18.20 -6.67 -7.69
C LEU A 368 -18.48 -5.18 -7.92
N LYS A 369 -18.37 -4.39 -6.86
CA LYS A 369 -18.34 -2.93 -6.99
C LYS A 369 -17.20 -2.53 -7.93
N GLU A 370 -17.41 -1.54 -8.77
CA GLU A 370 -16.42 -1.07 -9.76
C GLU A 370 -15.02 -0.88 -9.14
N ARG A 371 -14.96 -0.23 -7.97
CA ARG A 371 -13.70 -0.02 -7.24
C ARG A 371 -13.03 -1.34 -6.86
N ASN A 372 -13.77 -2.28 -6.32
CA ASN A 372 -13.25 -3.59 -5.92
C ASN A 372 -12.73 -4.37 -7.12
N CYS A 373 -13.46 -4.32 -8.24
CA CYS A 373 -13.07 -4.93 -9.50
C CYS A 373 -11.73 -4.37 -10.02
N LYS A 374 -11.59 -3.03 -10.06
CA LYS A 374 -10.36 -2.34 -10.48
C LYS A 374 -9.16 -2.69 -9.58
N ILE A 375 -9.35 -2.72 -8.27
CA ILE A 375 -8.30 -3.11 -7.32
C ILE A 375 -7.95 -4.59 -7.46
N LEU A 376 -8.91 -5.47 -7.66
CA LEU A 376 -8.65 -6.91 -7.89
C LEU A 376 -7.81 -7.12 -9.16
N TYR A 377 -8.15 -6.43 -10.25
CA TYR A 377 -7.35 -6.49 -11.49
C TYR A 377 -5.92 -5.99 -11.26
N LEU A 378 -5.76 -4.90 -10.48
CA LEU A 378 -4.45 -4.36 -10.16
C LEU A 378 -3.60 -5.36 -9.36
N ILE A 379 -4.18 -5.98 -8.32
CA ILE A 379 -3.51 -7.00 -7.49
C ILE A 379 -3.15 -8.23 -8.35
N SER A 380 -4.07 -8.69 -9.19
CA SER A 380 -3.86 -9.85 -10.07
C SER A 380 -2.74 -9.59 -11.08
N ALA A 381 -2.74 -8.42 -11.72
CA ALA A 381 -1.70 -8.04 -12.65
C ALA A 381 -0.32 -7.93 -11.97
N ARG A 382 -0.28 -7.51 -10.70
CA ARG A 382 0.96 -7.43 -9.94
C ARG A 382 1.58 -8.82 -9.69
N VAL A 383 0.78 -9.85 -9.47
CA VAL A 383 1.28 -11.23 -9.36
C VAL A 383 1.95 -11.65 -10.66
N LEU A 384 1.30 -11.38 -11.79
CA LEU A 384 1.85 -11.70 -13.12
C LEU A 384 3.12 -10.88 -13.41
N THR A 385 3.13 -9.58 -13.16
CA THR A 385 4.30 -8.73 -13.42
C THR A 385 5.48 -9.06 -12.51
N ALA A 386 5.23 -9.39 -11.24
CA ALA A 386 6.29 -9.68 -10.28
C ALA A 386 7.07 -10.97 -10.58
N THR A 387 6.44 -11.91 -11.28
CA THR A 387 7.04 -13.19 -11.69
C THR A 387 7.55 -13.19 -13.13
N ALA A 388 7.37 -12.10 -13.88
CA ALA A 388 7.81 -11.96 -15.25
C ALA A 388 9.31 -11.64 -15.38
N ASP A 389 9.80 -11.65 -16.60
CA ASP A 389 11.17 -11.26 -16.91
C ASP A 389 11.40 -9.75 -16.77
N PRO A 390 12.66 -9.33 -16.59
CA PRO A 390 12.99 -7.91 -16.53
C PRO A 390 12.75 -7.21 -17.88
N TYR A 391 12.50 -5.92 -17.81
CA TYR A 391 12.54 -5.04 -18.98
C TYR A 391 13.98 -4.65 -19.28
N ILE A 392 14.45 -4.90 -20.50
CA ILE A 392 15.82 -4.61 -20.94
C ILE A 392 15.75 -3.65 -22.12
N TYR A 393 16.51 -2.57 -22.04
CA TYR A 393 16.61 -1.57 -23.09
C TYR A 393 18.01 -0.97 -23.20
N GLU A 394 18.37 -0.54 -24.39
CA GLU A 394 19.55 0.31 -24.63
C GLU A 394 19.14 1.77 -24.39
N SER A 395 19.93 2.45 -23.60
CA SER A 395 19.82 3.90 -23.37
C SER A 395 20.90 4.58 -24.19
N HIS A 396 20.50 5.31 -25.19
CA HIS A 396 21.36 6.10 -26.04
C HIS A 396 21.45 7.51 -25.49
N LYS A 397 22.69 8.02 -25.34
CA LYS A 397 22.97 9.43 -25.04
C LYS A 397 23.86 9.96 -26.13
N CYS A 398 23.25 10.61 -27.10
CA CYS A 398 23.93 11.07 -28.27
C CYS A 398 24.37 12.52 -28.09
N GLN A 399 25.59 12.80 -28.44
CA GLN A 399 26.11 14.13 -28.69
C GLN A 399 26.14 14.36 -30.19
N ILE A 400 25.49 15.41 -30.65
CA ILE A 400 25.26 15.71 -32.05
C ILE A 400 25.82 17.08 -32.34
N THR A 401 26.63 17.20 -33.36
CA THR A 401 27.23 18.47 -33.79
C THR A 401 26.52 18.95 -35.05
N CYS A 402 26.06 20.20 -35.04
CA CYS A 402 25.52 20.91 -36.18
C CYS A 402 26.18 22.29 -36.24
N ASN A 403 26.89 22.58 -37.33
CA ASN A 403 27.59 23.84 -37.55
C ASN A 403 28.35 24.36 -36.32
N TYR A 404 29.20 23.49 -35.72
CA TYR A 404 30.00 23.74 -34.52
C TYR A 404 29.23 23.88 -33.20
N HIS A 405 27.92 23.73 -33.21
CA HIS A 405 27.06 23.72 -32.00
C HIS A 405 26.75 22.31 -31.57
N THR A 406 26.77 22.08 -30.25
CA THR A 406 26.54 20.77 -29.66
C THR A 406 25.11 20.65 -29.17
N PHE A 407 24.45 19.55 -29.54
CA PHE A 407 23.11 19.16 -29.14
C PHE A 407 23.12 17.77 -28.46
N TYR A 408 22.18 17.53 -27.64
CA TYR A 408 22.05 16.26 -26.92
C TYR A 408 20.69 15.61 -27.23
N LEU A 409 20.74 14.32 -27.49
CA LEU A 409 19.56 13.48 -27.66
C LEU A 409 19.64 12.32 -26.68
N THR A 410 18.53 12.04 -25.99
CA THR A 410 18.41 10.82 -25.18
C THR A 410 17.27 9.99 -25.72
N ALA A 411 17.57 8.75 -26.05
CA ALA A 411 16.58 7.83 -26.57
C ALA A 411 16.76 6.42 -25.97
N LYS A 412 15.79 5.56 -26.21
CA LYS A 412 15.78 4.19 -25.71
C LYS A 412 15.38 3.26 -26.83
N LYS A 413 16.03 2.11 -26.89
CA LYS A 413 15.68 1.00 -27.77
C LYS A 413 15.35 -0.22 -26.92
N THR A 414 14.11 -0.66 -26.94
CA THR A 414 13.67 -1.84 -26.21
C THR A 414 14.28 -3.10 -26.82
N LYS A 415 14.96 -3.90 -25.99
CA LYS A 415 15.47 -5.23 -26.35
C LYS A 415 14.53 -6.35 -25.89
N GLN A 416 14.00 -6.23 -24.69
CA GLN A 416 13.10 -7.19 -24.08
C GLN A 416 12.03 -6.46 -23.30
N GLU A 417 10.77 -6.63 -23.67
CA GLU A 417 9.66 -5.99 -22.98
C GLU A 417 9.45 -6.52 -21.56
N GLY A 418 9.67 -7.81 -21.34
CA GLY A 418 9.50 -8.46 -20.04
C GLY A 418 8.17 -8.11 -19.38
N PHE A 419 8.20 -7.74 -18.11
CA PHE A 419 6.98 -7.40 -17.34
C PHE A 419 6.21 -6.18 -17.89
N LYS A 420 6.84 -5.34 -18.71
CA LYS A 420 6.19 -4.16 -19.31
C LYS A 420 5.05 -4.54 -20.25
N SER A 421 5.16 -5.67 -20.94
CA SER A 421 4.08 -6.17 -21.79
C SER A 421 2.77 -6.37 -21.02
N ILE A 422 2.85 -6.90 -19.79
CA ILE A 422 1.69 -7.10 -18.90
C ILE A 422 1.15 -5.75 -18.41
N GLU A 423 2.04 -4.84 -17.99
CA GLU A 423 1.64 -3.50 -17.57
C GLU A 423 0.94 -2.72 -18.70
N ASN A 424 1.43 -2.83 -19.93
CA ASN A 424 0.85 -2.17 -21.09
C ASN A 424 -0.55 -2.73 -21.42
N LYS A 425 -0.73 -4.04 -21.38
CA LYS A 425 -2.05 -4.67 -21.57
C LYS A 425 -3.04 -4.22 -20.47
N LEU A 426 -2.59 -4.15 -19.22
CA LEU A 426 -3.43 -3.64 -18.13
C LEU A 426 -3.81 -2.17 -18.32
N LYS A 427 -2.85 -1.31 -18.71
CA LYS A 427 -3.12 0.12 -19.00
C LYS A 427 -4.11 0.26 -20.15
N GLN A 428 -3.93 -0.51 -21.23
CA GLN A 428 -4.85 -0.53 -22.36
C GLN A 428 -6.26 -0.98 -21.93
N PHE A 429 -6.36 -2.02 -21.11
CA PHE A 429 -7.63 -2.48 -20.55
C PHE A 429 -8.36 -1.41 -19.73
N PHE A 430 -7.65 -0.59 -18.97
CA PHE A 430 -8.22 0.53 -18.22
C PHE A 430 -8.42 1.81 -19.06
N GLY A 431 -8.04 1.81 -20.34
CA GLY A 431 -8.11 3.02 -21.19
C GLY A 431 -7.12 4.11 -20.76
N VAL A 432 -6.07 3.76 -20.02
CA VAL A 432 -5.00 4.67 -19.64
C VAL A 432 -4.04 4.77 -20.83
N LYS A 433 -3.73 6.00 -21.26
CA LYS A 433 -2.78 6.21 -22.37
C LYS A 433 -1.47 5.52 -22.04
N SER A 434 -1.02 4.63 -22.91
CA SER A 434 0.35 4.12 -22.91
C SER A 434 1.34 5.28 -23.11
N GLU A 435 2.55 5.13 -22.62
CA GLU A 435 3.65 6.00 -23.03
C GLU A 435 3.73 5.93 -24.56
N LYS A 436 4.04 7.08 -25.22
CA LYS A 436 4.22 7.11 -26.68
C LYS A 436 5.23 6.04 -27.05
N GLU A 437 4.95 5.29 -28.08
CA GLU A 437 5.94 4.41 -28.71
C GLU A 437 7.16 5.27 -29.02
N GLU A 438 8.31 4.88 -28.50
CA GLU A 438 9.55 5.56 -28.82
C GLU A 438 9.89 5.22 -30.27
N PRO A 439 10.33 6.21 -31.10
CA PRO A 439 10.68 5.96 -32.47
C PRO A 439 11.83 4.95 -32.56
N GLU A 440 11.81 4.13 -33.58
CA GLU A 440 12.87 3.15 -33.84
C GLU A 440 14.18 3.92 -34.10
N LEU A 441 15.15 3.74 -33.23
CA LEU A 441 16.41 4.47 -33.28
C LEU A 441 17.35 3.80 -34.27
N ASP A 442 17.67 4.51 -35.33
CA ASP A 442 18.71 4.17 -36.29
C ASP A 442 19.84 5.21 -36.17
N ILE A 443 20.59 5.16 -35.05
CA ILE A 443 21.61 6.14 -34.69
C ILE A 443 22.93 5.44 -34.34
N TRP A 444 24.06 5.99 -34.83
CA TRP A 444 25.42 5.53 -34.51
C TRP A 444 26.45 6.62 -34.76
N ASP A 445 27.65 6.50 -34.17
CA ASP A 445 28.78 7.42 -34.34
C ASP A 445 29.12 7.68 -35.79
N GLY A 446 29.27 8.95 -36.17
CA GLY A 446 29.62 9.39 -37.53
C GLY A 446 28.44 9.40 -38.51
N LYS A 447 27.22 9.07 -38.09
CA LYS A 447 26.07 9.18 -38.99
C LYS A 447 25.64 10.63 -39.14
N HIS A 448 25.39 11.03 -40.42
CA HIS A 448 24.89 12.35 -40.78
C HIS A 448 23.38 12.32 -41.03
N TYR A 449 22.72 13.38 -40.62
CA TYR A 449 21.29 13.61 -40.79
C TYR A 449 21.02 15.01 -41.33
N GLY A 450 19.89 15.21 -41.88
CA GLY A 450 19.38 16.51 -42.31
C GLY A 450 19.02 16.59 -43.80
N PRO A 451 18.68 17.77 -44.24
CA PRO A 451 18.82 19.07 -43.55
C PRO A 451 17.94 19.15 -42.29
N CYS A 452 18.48 19.75 -41.23
CA CYS A 452 17.78 19.92 -39.97
C CYS A 452 16.81 21.11 -40.01
N ASP A 453 15.62 20.95 -39.47
CA ASP A 453 14.81 22.07 -39.01
C ASP A 453 15.26 22.52 -37.62
N SER A 454 15.27 23.82 -37.35
CA SER A 454 15.70 24.32 -36.04
C SER A 454 14.78 25.39 -35.49
N PHE A 455 14.61 25.40 -34.18
CA PHE A 455 13.77 26.35 -33.48
C PHE A 455 14.23 26.56 -32.04
N VAL A 456 13.70 27.56 -31.36
CA VAL A 456 13.95 27.83 -29.95
C VAL A 456 12.70 27.58 -29.14
N SER A 457 12.86 26.89 -28.01
CA SER A 457 11.81 26.72 -27.00
C SER A 457 12.11 27.55 -25.75
N GLU A 458 11.04 28.07 -25.15
CA GLU A 458 11.07 28.81 -23.90
C GLU A 458 10.59 27.92 -22.76
N HIS A 459 11.33 27.87 -21.68
CA HIS A 459 11.02 27.07 -20.51
C HIS A 459 11.12 27.89 -19.22
N PHE A 460 10.54 27.33 -18.17
CA PHE A 460 10.66 27.85 -16.81
C PHE A 460 11.05 26.73 -15.87
N THR A 461 11.94 27.03 -14.94
CA THR A 461 12.17 26.13 -13.82
C THR A 461 10.86 25.85 -13.07
N GLN A 462 10.70 24.65 -12.56
CA GLN A 462 9.47 24.22 -11.90
C GLN A 462 9.65 24.14 -10.39
N PRO A 463 8.67 24.56 -9.59
CA PRO A 463 8.70 24.37 -8.15
C PRO A 463 8.73 22.88 -7.80
N PRO A 464 9.16 22.54 -6.57
CA PRO A 464 9.03 21.18 -6.08
C PRO A 464 7.57 20.71 -6.20
N LYS A 465 7.36 19.48 -6.67
CA LYS A 465 6.00 18.90 -6.74
C LYS A 465 5.43 18.74 -5.33
N GLN A 466 4.12 18.88 -5.19
CA GLN A 466 3.42 18.54 -3.96
C GLN A 466 3.62 17.05 -3.64
N TYR A 467 3.52 16.67 -2.37
CA TYR A 467 3.47 15.28 -1.99
C TYR A 467 2.15 14.65 -2.51
N THR A 468 2.25 13.42 -2.94
CA THR A 468 1.11 12.55 -3.31
C THR A 468 1.03 11.39 -2.31
N GLU A 469 -0.13 10.75 -2.27
CA GLU A 469 -0.33 9.51 -1.51
C GLU A 469 0.58 8.37 -2.01
#